data_fbcd66fdfb9f44a9c954fae65ef0d3ae
#
_entry.id   fbcd66fdfb9f44a9c954fae65ef0d3ae
#
_cell.length_a   1.000
_cell.length_b   1.000
_cell.length_c   1.000
_cell.angle_alpha   90.00
_cell.angle_beta   90.00
_cell.angle_gamma   90.00
#
_symmetry.space_group_name_H-M   'P 1'
#
loop_
_entity.id
_entity.type
_entity.pdbx_description
1 polymer ?
#
loop_
_entity_poly.entity_id
_entity_poly.type
_entity_poly.pdbx_seq_one_letter_code
_entity_poly.pdbx_strand_id
1 'polypeptide(L)'
;MLVNTVSFATRLMNPNNLDDPNIILYYISSSWKSLQRSMNNCSSISDPKTHVPAVLYLPFGLEMPGPVKELKKRCNLTVKYLPKKINKLGEINSDKIQPAGLLYLPYPYVVPGGMFNEMYGWDSYFIIRGLIEAKKYRLAHGIVKNFFFEIDHYGGTLNGNRTYYLSRTQLPFLAPIIRTVYTADIARHKADLEWLAKAYRYAVKDYNLWTRAPHLAGNTGLSRYYDFGDGPVSEIAQSKTYYTDIIRYFLNHPKIAQPYLFFLGKTAPDLKTGTVYTITLCNKPTIKQTKAGKKKYNVCKIVKNVGLSSNFYKGDRAMRESGFDTSFRFGPFSADTIDYAPVDLNSLLYKTERDLEWMSTQLGKQALANHWAKKAKLRSKLINQYLWNKQ
;
A
#
# COMPACT_ATOMS: atom_id res chain seq x y z
N MET A 1 4.38 -14.83 34.18
CA MET A 1 3.63 -14.72 32.91
C MET A 1 4.32 -15.34 31.68
N LEU A 2 5.64 -15.44 31.63
CA LEU A 2 6.40 -16.10 30.54
C LEU A 2 6.22 -17.63 30.47
N VAL A 3 6.02 -18.29 31.60
CA VAL A 3 5.88 -19.76 31.66
C VAL A 3 4.59 -20.26 30.98
N ASN A 4 3.51 -19.46 31.01
CA ASN A 4 2.24 -19.85 30.37
C ASN A 4 2.25 -19.67 28.84
N THR A 5 3.08 -18.79 28.31
CA THR A 5 3.20 -18.59 26.85
C THR A 5 4.00 -19.70 26.17
N VAL A 6 5.04 -20.21 26.79
CA VAL A 6 5.83 -21.35 26.27
C VAL A 6 5.01 -22.63 26.29
N SER A 7 4.28 -22.91 27.37
CA SER A 7 3.36 -24.08 27.49
C SER A 7 2.25 -24.02 26.42
N PHE A 8 1.75 -22.83 26.08
CA PHE A 8 0.71 -22.67 25.08
C PHE A 8 1.24 -22.84 23.64
N ALA A 9 2.41 -22.28 23.34
CA ALA A 9 3.08 -22.50 22.05
C ALA A 9 3.40 -23.98 21.82
N THR A 10 3.80 -24.71 22.87
CA THR A 10 4.06 -26.13 22.80
C THR A 10 2.78 -26.97 22.58
N ARG A 11 1.63 -26.50 23.11
CA ARG A 11 0.32 -27.11 22.83
C ARG A 11 -0.17 -26.85 21.41
N LEU A 12 0.08 -25.68 20.84
CA LEU A 12 -0.22 -25.34 19.44
C LEU A 12 0.61 -26.18 18.46
N MET A 13 1.82 -26.61 18.85
CA MET A 13 2.69 -27.44 18.01
C MET A 13 2.38 -28.94 18.10
N ASN A 14 1.41 -29.35 18.92
CA ASN A 14 0.96 -30.73 18.93
C ASN A 14 -0.15 -30.92 17.88
N PRO A 15 0.11 -31.69 16.78
CA PRO A 15 -0.85 -31.87 15.70
C PRO A 15 -2.22 -32.39 16.15
N ASN A 16 -2.28 -33.11 17.28
CA ASN A 16 -3.52 -33.66 17.85
C ASN A 16 -4.42 -32.61 18.53
N ASN A 17 -3.95 -31.35 18.68
CA ASN A 17 -4.72 -30.28 19.34
C ASN A 17 -5.13 -29.15 18.36
N LEU A 18 -4.76 -29.25 17.08
CA LEU A 18 -5.10 -28.22 16.09
C LEU A 18 -6.60 -28.16 15.75
N ASP A 19 -7.35 -29.21 16.09
CA ASP A 19 -8.79 -29.27 15.85
C ASP A 19 -9.62 -28.73 17.06
N ASP A 20 -8.99 -28.30 18.16
CA ASP A 20 -9.71 -27.66 19.26
C ASP A 20 -10.04 -26.19 18.94
N PRO A 21 -11.31 -25.84 18.68
CA PRO A 21 -11.72 -24.48 18.37
C PRO A 21 -11.31 -23.44 19.43
N ASN A 22 -11.22 -23.84 20.69
CA ASN A 22 -10.84 -22.95 21.79
C ASN A 22 -9.37 -22.53 21.70
N ILE A 23 -8.49 -23.42 21.25
CA ILE A 23 -7.07 -23.10 21.01
C ILE A 23 -6.94 -22.09 19.87
N ILE A 24 -7.68 -22.29 18.79
CA ILE A 24 -7.68 -21.37 17.63
C ILE A 24 -8.22 -19.99 18.05
N LEU A 25 -9.34 -19.94 18.74
CA LEU A 25 -9.95 -18.69 19.23
C LEU A 25 -9.03 -17.95 20.20
N TYR A 26 -8.35 -18.66 21.09
CA TYR A 26 -7.36 -18.05 21.97
C TYR A 26 -6.17 -17.49 21.21
N TYR A 27 -5.64 -18.22 20.21
CA TYR A 27 -4.55 -17.75 19.36
C TYR A 27 -4.94 -16.48 18.62
N ILE A 28 -6.11 -16.45 17.98
CA ILE A 28 -6.64 -15.28 17.29
C ILE A 28 -6.76 -14.10 18.27
N SER A 29 -7.36 -14.32 19.44
CA SER A 29 -7.54 -13.27 20.45
C SER A 29 -6.23 -12.70 21.00
N SER A 30 -5.23 -13.55 21.21
CA SER A 30 -3.89 -13.12 21.65
C SER A 30 -3.11 -12.39 20.55
N SER A 31 -3.28 -12.81 19.29
CA SER A 31 -2.65 -12.20 18.12
C SER A 31 -3.06 -10.74 17.93
N TRP A 32 -4.33 -10.38 18.19
CA TRP A 32 -4.75 -8.99 18.15
C TRP A 32 -3.93 -8.08 19.06
N LYS A 33 -3.52 -8.56 20.23
CA LYS A 33 -2.69 -7.79 21.16
C LYS A 33 -1.25 -7.67 20.67
N SER A 34 -0.67 -8.72 20.14
CA SER A 34 0.72 -8.75 19.65
C SER A 34 0.90 -7.91 18.38
N LEU A 35 -0.12 -7.82 17.52
CA LEU A 35 -0.12 -7.05 16.28
C LEU A 35 -0.57 -5.58 16.45
N GLN A 36 -1.05 -5.21 17.65
CA GLN A 36 -1.45 -3.83 17.90
C GLN A 36 -0.25 -2.91 17.99
N ARG A 37 -0.37 -1.73 17.38
CA ARG A 37 0.60 -0.64 17.42
C ARG A 37 -0.04 0.63 17.96
N SER A 38 0.77 1.45 18.62
CA SER A 38 0.35 2.77 19.12
C SER A 38 1.55 3.65 19.42
N MET A 39 1.32 4.93 19.64
CA MET A 39 2.36 5.88 20.06
C MET A 39 2.75 5.73 21.54
N ASN A 40 2.39 4.61 22.17
CA ASN A 40 2.80 4.24 23.54
C ASN A 40 3.85 3.11 23.55
N ASN A 41 4.26 2.59 22.38
CA ASN A 41 5.15 1.44 22.28
C ASN A 41 6.31 1.70 21.30
N CYS A 42 7.55 1.55 21.77
CA CYS A 42 8.76 1.74 20.96
C CYS A 42 8.80 0.85 19.70
N SER A 43 8.35 -0.40 19.81
CA SER A 43 8.32 -1.32 18.67
C SER A 43 7.40 -0.90 17.54
N SER A 44 6.47 0.05 17.81
CA SER A 44 5.58 0.58 16.77
C SER A 44 6.31 1.39 15.70
N ILE A 45 7.46 1.99 16.03
CA ILE A 45 8.16 2.92 15.16
C ILE A 45 9.17 2.22 14.25
N SER A 46 9.68 1.06 14.64
CA SER A 46 10.70 0.34 13.88
C SER A 46 10.21 -0.01 12.47
N ASP A 47 11.13 0.05 11.51
CA ASP A 47 10.90 -0.44 10.15
C ASP A 47 11.73 -1.69 9.90
N PRO A 48 11.13 -2.90 9.95
CA PRO A 48 11.85 -4.14 9.71
C PRO A 48 12.43 -4.26 8.29
N LYS A 49 11.92 -3.46 7.35
CA LYS A 49 12.33 -3.48 5.94
C LYS A 49 13.63 -2.70 5.69
N THR A 50 13.89 -1.65 6.44
CA THR A 50 14.96 -0.70 6.09
C THR A 50 16.15 -0.70 7.06
N HIS A 51 16.04 -1.30 8.25
CA HIS A 51 17.06 -1.33 9.31
C HIS A 51 17.64 0.06 9.67
N VAL A 52 16.92 1.15 9.37
CA VAL A 52 17.31 2.51 9.72
C VAL A 52 16.90 2.84 11.15
N PRO A 53 17.54 3.84 11.79
CA PRO A 53 17.12 4.33 13.10
C PRO A 53 15.64 4.70 13.11
N ALA A 54 14.96 4.49 14.23
CA ALA A 54 13.55 4.80 14.38
C ALA A 54 13.29 6.31 14.25
N VAL A 55 12.53 6.69 13.23
CA VAL A 55 12.13 8.09 12.98
C VAL A 55 10.61 8.17 12.88
N LEU A 56 10.03 9.09 13.64
CA LEU A 56 8.61 9.42 13.60
C LEU A 56 8.43 10.81 12.99
N TYR A 57 7.59 10.92 11.98
CA TYR A 57 7.22 12.19 11.37
C TYR A 57 5.82 12.63 11.84
N LEU A 58 5.75 13.84 12.37
CA LEU A 58 4.50 14.55 12.67
C LEU A 58 4.07 15.37 11.45
N PRO A 59 2.77 15.57 11.24
CA PRO A 59 2.28 16.55 10.27
C PRO A 59 2.87 17.94 10.51
N PHE A 60 3.02 18.69 9.42
CA PHE A 60 3.42 20.11 9.51
C PHE A 60 2.47 20.90 10.43
N GLY A 61 3.03 21.64 11.37
CA GLY A 61 2.28 22.50 12.27
C GLY A 61 1.49 21.79 13.38
N LEU A 62 1.54 20.45 13.46
CA LEU A 62 0.91 19.74 14.57
C LEU A 62 1.73 19.91 15.83
N GLU A 63 1.14 20.38 16.93
CA GLU A 63 1.80 20.35 18.22
C GLU A 63 2.15 18.90 18.61
N MET A 64 3.35 18.69 19.17
CA MET A 64 3.80 17.34 19.56
C MET A 64 2.87 16.76 20.63
N PRO A 65 2.16 15.65 20.31
CA PRO A 65 1.22 15.05 21.26
C PRO A 65 1.91 14.50 22.52
N GLY A 66 1.22 14.53 23.65
CA GLY A 66 1.73 14.02 24.93
C GLY A 66 2.30 12.60 24.84
N PRO A 67 1.58 11.61 24.25
CA PRO A 67 2.13 10.25 24.06
C PRO A 67 3.44 10.22 23.28
N VAL A 68 3.65 11.09 22.29
CA VAL A 68 4.89 11.17 21.51
C VAL A 68 6.02 11.79 22.35
N LYS A 69 5.72 12.80 23.18
CA LYS A 69 6.67 13.37 24.13
C LYS A 69 7.22 12.29 25.08
N GLU A 70 6.33 11.45 25.63
CA GLU A 70 6.70 10.34 26.52
C GLU A 70 7.44 9.22 25.77
N LEU A 71 7.00 8.89 24.55
CA LEU A 71 7.67 7.89 23.71
C LEU A 71 9.13 8.29 23.41
N LYS A 72 9.35 9.57 23.06
CA LYS A 72 10.67 10.13 22.79
C LYS A 72 11.63 10.03 24.00
N LYS A 73 11.11 10.16 25.23
CA LYS A 73 11.92 10.01 26.46
C LYS A 73 12.35 8.57 26.70
N ARG A 74 11.50 7.59 26.34
CA ARG A 74 11.70 6.16 26.66
C ARG A 74 12.40 5.38 25.56
N CYS A 75 12.32 5.86 24.31
CA CYS A 75 12.82 5.14 23.14
C CYS A 75 13.93 5.94 22.49
N ASN A 76 14.90 5.25 21.90
CA ASN A 76 15.88 5.90 21.01
C ASN A 76 15.19 6.28 19.68
N LEU A 77 14.44 7.39 19.70
CA LEU A 77 13.56 7.84 18.65
C LEU A 77 13.86 9.27 18.24
N THR A 78 14.06 9.48 16.94
CA THR A 78 14.09 10.82 16.36
C THR A 78 12.67 11.24 15.95
N VAL A 79 12.21 12.39 16.44
CA VAL A 79 10.92 12.99 16.00
C VAL A 79 11.22 14.15 15.07
N LYS A 80 10.63 14.12 13.88
CA LYS A 80 10.72 15.17 12.85
C LYS A 80 9.33 15.65 12.47
N TYR A 81 9.26 16.75 11.74
CA TYR A 81 8.03 17.26 11.13
C TYR A 81 8.11 17.17 9.62
N LEU A 82 6.97 16.95 8.98
CA LEU A 82 6.88 17.10 7.53
C LEU A 82 7.17 18.56 7.15
N PRO A 83 7.85 18.79 6.02
CA PRO A 83 8.37 20.13 5.68
C PRO A 83 7.29 21.15 5.33
N LYS A 84 6.09 20.68 4.95
CA LYS A 84 4.92 21.53 4.67
C LYS A 84 3.61 20.77 4.88
N LYS A 85 2.50 21.48 4.91
CA LYS A 85 1.16 20.89 4.87
C LYS A 85 0.96 20.12 3.58
N ILE A 86 0.32 18.95 3.68
CA ILE A 86 -0.03 18.10 2.54
C ILE A 86 -1.55 18.10 2.37
N ASN A 87 -2.03 18.50 1.20
CA ASN A 87 -3.45 18.55 0.89
C ASN A 87 -3.88 17.46 -0.11
N LYS A 88 -2.91 16.86 -0.82
CA LYS A 88 -3.12 15.76 -1.77
C LYS A 88 -1.90 14.87 -1.85
N LEU A 89 -2.08 13.61 -2.22
CA LEU A 89 -0.99 12.67 -2.44
C LEU A 89 -0.01 13.18 -3.49
N GLY A 90 1.28 12.89 -3.31
CA GLY A 90 2.35 13.31 -4.23
C GLY A 90 2.70 14.79 -4.18
N GLU A 91 2.09 15.58 -3.28
CA GLU A 91 2.43 17.00 -3.14
C GLU A 91 3.84 17.22 -2.58
N ILE A 92 4.36 16.24 -1.88
CA ILE A 92 5.75 16.18 -1.41
C ILE A 92 6.46 15.04 -2.14
N ASN A 93 7.67 15.30 -2.64
CA ASN A 93 8.52 14.23 -3.11
C ASN A 93 9.01 13.41 -1.89
N SER A 94 8.48 12.21 -1.74
CA SER A 94 8.79 11.30 -0.62
C SER A 94 10.27 10.92 -0.55
N ASP A 95 10.99 10.87 -1.68
CA ASP A 95 12.41 10.50 -1.74
C ASP A 95 13.32 11.55 -1.11
N LYS A 96 12.83 12.81 -1.03
CA LYS A 96 13.53 13.91 -0.36
C LYS A 96 13.33 13.92 1.15
N ILE A 97 12.44 13.08 1.70
CA ILE A 97 12.23 12.96 3.13
C ILE A 97 13.18 11.90 3.68
N GLN A 98 14.31 12.36 4.21
CA GLN A 98 15.35 11.48 4.72
C GLN A 98 15.72 11.78 6.20
N PRO A 99 16.01 10.74 6.96
CA PRO A 99 15.76 9.32 6.68
C PRO A 99 14.28 9.01 6.59
N ALA A 100 13.91 7.94 5.87
CA ALA A 100 12.52 7.48 5.85
C ALA A 100 12.04 7.13 7.27
N GLY A 101 10.75 7.34 7.56
CA GLY A 101 10.21 7.10 8.88
C GLY A 101 8.71 6.83 8.91
N LEU A 102 8.22 6.46 10.10
CA LEU A 102 6.80 6.26 10.35
C LEU A 102 6.08 7.61 10.36
N LEU A 103 4.90 7.65 9.78
CA LEU A 103 3.98 8.78 9.88
C LEU A 103 3.10 8.60 11.13
N TYR A 104 2.96 9.66 11.90
CA TYR A 104 2.16 9.68 13.12
C TYR A 104 0.68 9.37 12.84
N LEU A 105 0.10 8.49 13.67
CA LEU A 105 -1.33 8.23 13.72
C LEU A 105 -1.80 8.33 15.18
N PRO A 106 -2.92 9.05 15.45
CA PRO A 106 -3.34 9.37 16.83
C PRO A 106 -3.95 8.17 17.59
N TYR A 107 -4.49 7.18 16.90
CA TYR A 107 -5.19 6.06 17.52
C TYR A 107 -4.41 4.74 17.36
N PRO A 108 -4.56 3.79 18.31
CA PRO A 108 -4.06 2.43 18.11
C PRO A 108 -4.63 1.78 16.87
N TYR A 109 -3.81 0.96 16.20
CA TYR A 109 -4.14 0.21 15.00
C TYR A 109 -3.51 -1.17 15.04
N VAL A 110 -3.89 -2.04 14.11
CA VAL A 110 -3.34 -3.39 13.96
C VAL A 110 -2.58 -3.46 12.65
N VAL A 111 -1.42 -4.13 12.69
CA VAL A 111 -0.56 -4.35 11.53
C VAL A 111 -0.74 -5.77 10.99
N PRO A 112 -0.45 -6.03 9.70
CA PRO A 112 -0.49 -7.38 9.15
C PRO A 112 0.50 -8.35 9.82
N GLY A 113 1.66 -7.84 10.26
CA GLY A 113 2.69 -8.62 10.95
C GLY A 113 3.91 -8.91 10.09
N GLY A 114 4.86 -9.66 10.63
CA GLY A 114 6.13 -9.92 9.98
C GLY A 114 6.89 -8.63 9.68
N MET A 115 7.27 -8.44 8.44
CA MET A 115 7.95 -7.23 7.97
C MET A 115 7.00 -6.03 7.76
N PHE A 116 5.68 -6.22 7.86
CA PHE A 116 4.66 -5.17 7.65
C PHE A 116 4.26 -4.56 8.99
N ASN A 117 4.96 -3.51 9.42
CA ASN A 117 4.79 -2.86 10.73
C ASN A 117 4.03 -1.54 10.65
N GLU A 118 3.26 -1.33 9.60
CA GLU A 118 2.45 -0.15 9.31
C GLU A 118 0.94 -0.46 9.34
N MET A 119 0.11 0.57 9.47
CA MET A 119 -1.31 0.49 9.15
C MET A 119 -1.46 0.55 7.63
N TYR A 120 -1.83 -0.58 7.02
CA TYR A 120 -2.06 -0.67 5.57
C TYR A 120 -3.53 -0.45 5.23
N GLY A 121 -3.79 0.12 4.06
CA GLY A 121 -5.12 0.51 3.60
C GLY A 121 -6.10 -0.66 3.52
N TRP A 122 -5.90 -1.57 2.56
CA TRP A 122 -6.84 -2.67 2.32
C TRP A 122 -6.81 -3.76 3.39
N ASP A 123 -5.63 -4.04 3.98
CA ASP A 123 -5.49 -4.98 5.11
C ASP A 123 -6.41 -4.61 6.27
N SER A 124 -6.56 -3.31 6.52
CA SER A 124 -7.42 -2.80 7.59
C SER A 124 -8.88 -3.20 7.42
N TYR A 125 -9.37 -3.44 6.20
CA TYR A 125 -10.73 -3.94 5.99
C TYR A 125 -10.91 -5.34 6.59
N PHE A 126 -10.01 -6.26 6.29
CA PHE A 126 -10.05 -7.64 6.79
C PHE A 126 -9.78 -7.67 8.29
N ILE A 127 -8.82 -6.88 8.78
CA ILE A 127 -8.51 -6.71 10.21
C ILE A 127 -9.75 -6.21 10.96
N ILE A 128 -10.45 -5.17 10.48
CA ILE A 128 -11.65 -4.61 11.12
C ILE A 128 -12.75 -5.64 11.20
N ARG A 129 -12.98 -6.45 10.18
CA ARG A 129 -13.95 -7.54 10.24
C ARG A 129 -13.63 -8.51 11.37
N GLY A 130 -12.37 -8.95 11.48
CA GLY A 130 -11.93 -9.81 12.59
C GLY A 130 -12.02 -9.13 13.96
N LEU A 131 -11.73 -7.82 14.05
CA LEU A 131 -11.87 -7.06 15.29
C LEU A 131 -13.32 -6.94 15.76
N ILE A 132 -14.27 -6.81 14.83
CA ILE A 132 -15.71 -6.76 15.14
C ILE A 132 -16.17 -8.12 15.70
N GLU A 133 -15.81 -9.24 15.06
CA GLU A 133 -16.08 -10.59 15.57
C GLU A 133 -15.45 -10.81 16.95
N ALA A 134 -14.23 -10.31 17.16
CA ALA A 134 -13.55 -10.33 18.45
C ALA A 134 -14.08 -9.29 19.46
N LYS A 135 -15.16 -8.56 19.15
CA LYS A 135 -15.80 -7.51 19.97
C LYS A 135 -14.85 -6.34 20.33
N LYS A 136 -13.82 -6.11 19.54
CA LYS A 136 -12.81 -5.03 19.72
C LYS A 136 -13.21 -3.74 18.98
N TYR A 137 -14.46 -3.33 19.14
CA TYR A 137 -15.09 -2.22 18.42
C TYR A 137 -14.33 -0.88 18.55
N ARG A 138 -13.80 -0.59 19.75
CA ARG A 138 -13.03 0.65 19.99
C ARG A 138 -11.77 0.72 19.10
N LEU A 139 -11.11 -0.43 18.90
CA LEU A 139 -9.93 -0.51 18.04
C LEU A 139 -10.31 -0.37 16.57
N ALA A 140 -11.40 -0.99 16.13
CA ALA A 140 -11.94 -0.82 14.77
C ALA A 140 -12.27 0.66 14.47
N HIS A 141 -12.96 1.35 15.38
CA HIS A 141 -13.20 2.80 15.25
C HIS A 141 -11.91 3.63 15.23
N GLY A 142 -10.90 3.24 16.01
CA GLY A 142 -9.59 3.89 16.03
C GLY A 142 -8.92 3.85 14.66
N ILE A 143 -8.95 2.69 13.98
CA ILE A 143 -8.41 2.53 12.63
C ILE A 143 -9.15 3.43 11.63
N VAL A 144 -10.48 3.50 11.69
CA VAL A 144 -11.26 4.41 10.82
C VAL A 144 -10.88 5.87 11.05
N LYS A 145 -10.73 6.29 12.31
CA LYS A 145 -10.31 7.65 12.66
C LYS A 145 -8.89 7.96 12.18
N ASN A 146 -8.00 6.96 12.13
CA ASN A 146 -6.68 7.11 11.53
C ASN A 146 -6.75 7.38 10.03
N PHE A 147 -7.63 6.73 9.28
CA PHE A 147 -7.85 7.07 7.87
C PHE A 147 -8.36 8.50 7.67
N PHE A 148 -9.24 8.97 8.54
CA PHE A 148 -9.66 10.39 8.49
C PHE A 148 -8.49 11.33 8.74
N PHE A 149 -7.63 10.98 9.69
CA PHE A 149 -6.41 11.72 9.98
C PHE A 149 -5.43 11.72 8.79
N GLU A 150 -5.24 10.59 8.11
CA GLU A 150 -4.43 10.50 6.90
C GLU A 150 -4.95 11.42 5.79
N ILE A 151 -6.26 11.41 5.53
CA ILE A 151 -6.88 12.27 4.53
C ILE A 151 -6.68 13.76 4.86
N ASP A 152 -6.79 14.15 6.12
CA ASP A 152 -6.68 15.54 6.53
C ASP A 152 -5.24 16.05 6.61
N HIS A 153 -4.25 15.16 6.85
CA HIS A 153 -2.87 15.55 7.11
C HIS A 153 -1.85 15.03 6.08
N TYR A 154 -2.18 13.98 5.35
CA TYR A 154 -1.29 13.34 4.36
C TYR A 154 -1.89 13.32 2.94
N GLY A 155 -3.10 13.86 2.77
CA GLY A 155 -3.72 14.11 1.48
C GLY A 155 -4.53 12.96 0.88
N GLY A 156 -4.64 11.82 1.57
CA GLY A 156 -5.43 10.64 1.17
C GLY A 156 -5.21 9.47 2.10
N THR A 157 -5.95 8.39 1.92
CA THR A 157 -5.64 7.10 2.54
C THR A 157 -4.32 6.59 1.96
N LEU A 158 -3.36 6.26 2.82
CA LEU A 158 -2.04 5.83 2.38
C LEU A 158 -2.00 4.32 2.12
N ASN A 159 -1.07 3.89 1.26
CA ASN A 159 -0.71 2.48 1.12
C ASN A 159 -0.31 1.90 2.50
N GLY A 160 0.47 2.67 3.26
CA GLY A 160 0.79 2.44 4.66
C GLY A 160 1.35 3.73 5.28
N ASN A 161 1.30 3.89 6.60
CA ASN A 161 1.71 5.11 7.27
C ASN A 161 3.24 5.29 7.37
N ARG A 162 3.92 5.33 6.21
CA ARG A 162 5.36 5.64 6.07
C ARG A 162 5.60 6.78 5.10
N THR A 163 6.69 7.51 5.29
CA THR A 163 7.03 8.68 4.46
C THR A 163 7.17 8.34 2.98
N TYR A 164 7.65 7.16 2.63
CA TYR A 164 7.79 6.73 1.25
C TYR A 164 6.45 6.35 0.57
N TYR A 165 5.33 6.34 1.31
CA TYR A 165 3.99 6.14 0.78
C TYR A 165 3.20 7.45 0.57
N LEU A 166 3.79 8.63 0.80
CA LEU A 166 3.11 9.93 0.64
C LEU A 166 2.68 10.26 -0.81
N SER A 167 3.07 9.43 -1.77
CA SER A 167 2.65 9.57 -3.18
C SER A 167 1.61 8.54 -3.61
N ARG A 168 1.25 7.58 -2.73
CA ARG A 168 0.50 6.38 -3.13
C ARG A 168 -0.55 5.99 -2.11
N THR A 169 -1.74 5.71 -2.62
CA THR A 169 -2.81 5.05 -1.85
C THR A 169 -2.77 3.53 -2.02
N GLN A 170 -3.81 2.86 -1.59
CA GLN A 170 -4.08 1.43 -1.78
C GLN A 170 -5.56 1.26 -2.13
N LEU A 171 -6.00 0.06 -2.51
CA LEU A 171 -7.37 -0.22 -2.97
C LEU A 171 -8.46 0.47 -2.13
N PRO A 172 -9.55 0.97 -2.75
CA PRO A 172 -10.54 1.85 -2.12
C PRO A 172 -11.50 1.13 -1.17
N PHE A 173 -10.99 0.71 -0.01
CA PHE A 173 -11.79 0.03 1.00
C PHE A 173 -12.40 0.96 2.07
N LEU A 174 -12.18 2.27 2.02
CA LEU A 174 -12.65 3.15 3.11
C LEU A 174 -14.19 3.13 3.28
N ALA A 175 -14.95 3.22 2.20
CA ALA A 175 -16.42 3.15 2.29
C ALA A 175 -16.92 1.77 2.78
N PRO A 176 -16.42 0.63 2.27
CA PRO A 176 -16.68 -0.70 2.84
C PRO A 176 -16.31 -0.82 4.34
N ILE A 177 -15.20 -0.25 4.76
CA ILE A 177 -14.77 -0.21 6.18
C ILE A 177 -15.78 0.56 7.03
N ILE A 178 -16.16 1.77 6.62
CA ILE A 178 -17.13 2.61 7.34
C ILE A 178 -18.46 1.89 7.48
N ARG A 179 -18.96 1.30 6.39
CA ARG A 179 -20.22 0.52 6.40
C ARG A 179 -20.12 -0.66 7.38
N THR A 180 -19.01 -1.39 7.37
CA THR A 180 -18.80 -2.55 8.26
C THR A 180 -18.86 -2.14 9.73
N VAL A 181 -18.14 -1.06 10.11
CA VAL A 181 -18.13 -0.55 11.48
C VAL A 181 -19.50 -0.04 11.89
N TYR A 182 -20.15 0.76 11.05
CA TYR A 182 -21.46 1.32 11.38
C TYR A 182 -22.57 0.26 11.46
N THR A 183 -22.52 -0.78 10.62
CA THR A 183 -23.45 -1.92 10.72
C THR A 183 -23.30 -2.64 12.07
N ALA A 184 -22.08 -2.79 12.56
CA ALA A 184 -21.84 -3.35 13.89
C ALA A 184 -22.35 -2.42 15.02
N ASP A 185 -22.29 -1.11 14.84
CA ASP A 185 -22.87 -0.15 15.79
C ASP A 185 -24.39 -0.21 15.81
N ILE A 186 -25.05 -0.34 14.65
CA ILE A 186 -26.50 -0.57 14.56
C ILE A 186 -26.89 -1.82 15.36
N ALA A 187 -26.21 -2.94 15.10
CA ALA A 187 -26.50 -4.22 15.78
C ALA A 187 -26.31 -4.16 17.32
N ARG A 188 -25.56 -3.19 17.81
CA ARG A 188 -25.29 -2.94 19.23
C ARG A 188 -26.11 -1.81 19.83
N HIS A 189 -27.03 -1.22 19.10
CA HIS A 189 -27.76 -0.01 19.49
C HIS A 189 -26.85 1.17 19.89
N LYS A 190 -25.71 1.33 19.16
CA LYS A 190 -24.70 2.40 19.34
C LYS A 190 -24.50 3.24 18.08
N ALA A 191 -25.43 3.15 17.14
CA ALA A 191 -25.38 3.92 15.90
C ALA A 191 -25.42 5.43 16.20
N ASP A 192 -24.51 6.16 15.55
CA ASP A 192 -24.35 7.61 15.67
C ASP A 192 -24.40 8.24 14.26
N LEU A 193 -25.48 8.96 13.99
CA LEU A 193 -25.70 9.61 12.70
C LEU A 193 -24.72 10.76 12.43
N GLU A 194 -24.24 11.47 13.46
CA GLU A 194 -23.25 12.53 13.28
C GLU A 194 -21.91 11.93 12.87
N TRP A 195 -21.51 10.83 13.54
CA TRP A 195 -20.34 10.07 13.13
C TRP A 195 -20.47 9.57 11.69
N LEU A 196 -21.61 9.00 11.31
CA LEU A 196 -21.84 8.52 9.94
C LEU A 196 -21.78 9.67 8.93
N ALA A 197 -22.38 10.83 9.24
CA ALA A 197 -22.32 12.00 8.38
C ALA A 197 -20.88 12.50 8.18
N LYS A 198 -20.06 12.47 9.23
CA LYS A 198 -18.63 12.77 9.15
C LYS A 198 -17.90 11.74 8.28
N ALA A 199 -18.10 10.46 8.55
CA ALA A 199 -17.46 9.34 7.83
C ALA A 199 -17.82 9.36 6.33
N TYR A 200 -19.07 9.64 5.99
CA TYR A 200 -19.53 9.82 4.62
C TYR A 200 -18.72 10.88 3.85
N ARG A 201 -18.43 12.02 4.47
CA ARG A 201 -17.60 13.07 3.82
C ARG A 201 -16.20 12.58 3.49
N TYR A 202 -15.59 11.78 4.36
CA TYR A 202 -14.26 11.17 4.10
C TYR A 202 -14.34 10.09 3.02
N ALA A 203 -15.37 9.25 3.03
CA ALA A 203 -15.58 8.26 1.98
C ALA A 203 -15.75 8.90 0.60
N VAL A 204 -16.44 10.06 0.52
CA VAL A 204 -16.57 10.84 -0.73
C VAL A 204 -15.23 11.45 -1.15
N LYS A 205 -14.40 11.93 -0.22
CA LYS A 205 -13.04 12.42 -0.55
C LYS A 205 -12.18 11.31 -1.13
N ASP A 206 -12.19 10.12 -0.51
CA ASP A 206 -11.45 8.94 -0.97
C ASP A 206 -11.94 8.48 -2.35
N TYR A 207 -13.26 8.36 -2.56
CA TYR A 207 -13.85 8.04 -3.85
C TYR A 207 -13.43 9.03 -4.96
N ASN A 208 -13.38 10.32 -4.65
CA ASN A 208 -12.98 11.35 -5.61
C ASN A 208 -11.52 11.26 -6.03
N LEU A 209 -10.62 10.74 -5.19
CA LEU A 209 -9.24 10.45 -5.56
C LEU A 209 -9.20 9.43 -6.70
N TRP A 210 -9.98 8.37 -6.60
CA TRP A 210 -10.01 7.25 -7.55
C TRP A 210 -10.74 7.54 -8.86
N THR A 211 -11.66 8.52 -8.87
CA THR A 211 -12.55 8.79 -10.00
C THR A 211 -12.24 10.10 -10.74
N ARG A 212 -11.04 10.64 -10.54
CA ARG A 212 -10.52 11.83 -11.23
C ARG A 212 -9.14 11.53 -11.83
N ALA A 213 -8.74 12.37 -12.78
CA ALA A 213 -7.36 12.30 -13.27
C ALA A 213 -6.36 12.47 -12.11
N PRO A 214 -5.27 11.68 -12.09
CA PRO A 214 -4.79 10.78 -13.14
C PRO A 214 -5.27 9.32 -13.02
N HIS A 215 -6.12 8.97 -12.04
CA HIS A 215 -6.65 7.61 -11.86
C HIS A 215 -7.71 7.20 -12.91
N LEU A 216 -8.03 8.04 -13.88
CA LEU A 216 -8.93 7.65 -14.97
C LEU A 216 -8.19 6.83 -16.03
N ALA A 217 -8.82 5.74 -16.49
CA ALA A 217 -8.34 4.86 -17.55
C ALA A 217 -8.78 5.41 -18.92
N GLY A 218 -8.08 6.40 -19.44
CA GLY A 218 -8.41 7.06 -20.70
C GLY A 218 -9.85 7.61 -20.69
N ASN A 219 -10.58 7.39 -21.78
CA ASN A 219 -11.95 7.86 -21.99
C ASN A 219 -13.00 6.80 -21.64
N THR A 220 -12.63 5.71 -20.96
CA THR A 220 -13.56 4.60 -20.64
C THR A 220 -14.56 4.94 -19.54
N GLY A 221 -14.31 5.96 -18.72
CA GLY A 221 -15.04 6.24 -17.49
C GLY A 221 -14.73 5.28 -16.34
N LEU A 222 -13.80 4.34 -16.55
CA LEU A 222 -13.25 3.43 -15.54
C LEU A 222 -11.99 4.01 -14.91
N SER A 223 -11.55 3.40 -13.81
CA SER A 223 -10.37 3.83 -13.07
C SER A 223 -9.21 2.85 -13.28
N ARG A 224 -8.00 3.37 -13.07
CA ARG A 224 -6.73 2.64 -13.10
C ARG A 224 -5.91 2.92 -11.85
N TYR A 225 -4.89 2.13 -11.61
CA TYR A 225 -3.88 2.42 -10.59
C TYR A 225 -2.91 3.51 -11.07
N TYR A 226 -2.52 4.39 -10.15
CA TYR A 226 -1.61 5.49 -10.46
C TYR A 226 -0.94 6.05 -9.20
N ASP A 227 0.37 5.86 -9.05
CA ASP A 227 1.17 6.52 -8.01
C ASP A 227 1.64 7.91 -8.51
N PHE A 228 1.49 8.93 -7.68
CA PHE A 228 1.90 10.31 -8.00
C PHE A 228 3.41 10.53 -7.96
N GLY A 229 4.20 9.61 -7.41
CA GLY A 229 5.66 9.66 -7.37
C GLY A 229 6.30 9.37 -8.72
N ASP A 230 7.58 9.71 -8.86
CA ASP A 230 8.41 9.47 -10.03
C ASP A 230 9.64 8.64 -9.65
N GLY A 231 10.25 7.97 -10.63
CA GLY A 231 11.46 7.18 -10.47
C GLY A 231 11.32 5.93 -9.58
N PRO A 232 12.43 5.35 -9.14
CA PRO A 232 12.46 4.15 -8.31
C PRO A 232 11.72 4.34 -7.00
N VAL A 233 11.13 3.26 -6.45
CA VAL A 233 10.46 3.30 -5.15
C VAL A 233 11.46 3.09 -4.01
N SER A 234 11.26 3.80 -2.90
CA SER A 234 12.19 3.79 -1.76
C SER A 234 12.05 2.54 -0.88
N GLU A 235 10.87 1.88 -0.87
CA GLU A 235 10.61 0.70 -0.03
C GLU A 235 11.39 -0.55 -0.44
N ILE A 236 11.96 -0.58 -1.65
CA ILE A 236 12.81 -1.69 -2.10
C ILE A 236 14.31 -1.41 -1.93
N ALA A 237 14.68 -0.36 -1.20
CA ALA A 237 16.07 0.00 -0.97
C ALA A 237 16.94 -1.15 -0.39
N GLN A 238 16.30 -2.15 0.22
CA GLN A 238 16.98 -3.38 0.67
C GLN A 238 17.38 -4.31 -0.49
N SER A 239 16.63 -4.34 -1.58
CA SER A 239 17.00 -5.12 -2.77
C SER A 239 17.88 -4.29 -3.69
N LYS A 240 19.15 -4.15 -3.35
CA LYS A 240 20.16 -3.42 -4.15
C LYS A 240 20.22 -3.88 -5.61
N THR A 241 19.71 -5.05 -5.92
CA THR A 241 19.77 -5.68 -7.26
C THR A 241 18.47 -5.59 -8.05
N TYR A 242 17.32 -5.26 -7.44
CA TYR A 242 16.01 -5.32 -8.09
C TYR A 242 15.99 -4.65 -9.47
N TYR A 243 16.30 -3.37 -9.55
CA TYR A 243 16.27 -2.67 -10.83
C TYR A 243 17.43 -3.09 -11.75
N THR A 244 18.59 -3.42 -11.22
CA THR A 244 19.69 -3.94 -12.05
C THR A 244 19.42 -5.30 -12.64
N ASP A 245 18.68 -6.15 -11.95
CA ASP A 245 18.24 -7.47 -12.46
C ASP A 245 17.20 -7.31 -13.57
N ILE A 246 16.27 -6.36 -13.42
CA ILE A 246 15.31 -5.99 -14.47
C ILE A 246 16.04 -5.45 -15.71
N ILE A 247 17.02 -4.56 -15.54
CA ILE A 247 17.82 -4.05 -16.66
C ILE A 247 18.57 -5.21 -17.35
N ARG A 248 19.18 -6.14 -16.60
CA ARG A 248 19.81 -7.34 -17.20
C ARG A 248 18.83 -8.16 -18.00
N TYR A 249 17.62 -8.35 -17.48
CA TYR A 249 16.57 -9.06 -18.21
C TYR A 249 16.28 -8.39 -19.55
N PHE A 250 16.01 -7.10 -19.58
CA PHE A 250 15.71 -6.35 -20.80
C PHE A 250 16.90 -6.33 -21.78
N LEU A 251 18.13 -6.20 -21.29
CA LEU A 251 19.33 -6.28 -22.13
C LEU A 251 19.50 -7.65 -22.82
N ASN A 252 18.99 -8.72 -22.18
CA ASN A 252 18.97 -10.09 -22.76
C ASN A 252 17.71 -10.32 -23.62
N HIS A 253 16.71 -9.44 -23.58
CA HIS A 253 15.45 -9.53 -24.34
C HIS A 253 15.18 -8.25 -25.14
N PRO A 254 16.05 -7.88 -26.11
CA PRO A 254 16.02 -6.56 -26.77
C PRO A 254 14.73 -6.28 -27.53
N LYS A 255 14.00 -7.32 -27.98
CA LYS A 255 12.73 -7.16 -28.71
C LYS A 255 11.62 -6.51 -27.89
N ILE A 256 11.64 -6.68 -26.57
CA ILE A 256 10.64 -6.13 -25.66
C ILE A 256 11.18 -4.99 -24.78
N ALA A 257 12.46 -4.68 -24.89
CA ALA A 257 13.15 -3.74 -24.02
C ALA A 257 12.88 -2.25 -24.35
N GLN A 258 12.52 -1.93 -25.61
CA GLN A 258 12.50 -0.56 -26.13
C GLN A 258 11.62 0.39 -25.32
N PRO A 259 10.41 0.06 -24.83
CA PRO A 259 9.61 0.99 -24.05
C PRO A 259 10.17 1.25 -22.63
N TYR A 260 11.04 0.36 -22.14
CA TYR A 260 11.44 0.30 -20.72
C TYR A 260 12.89 0.68 -20.46
N LEU A 261 13.77 0.62 -21.47
CA LEU A 261 15.18 0.99 -21.34
C LEU A 261 15.50 2.30 -22.06
N PHE A 262 16.40 3.05 -21.46
CA PHE A 262 17.10 4.15 -22.15
C PHE A 262 18.62 4.02 -22.00
N PHE A 263 19.36 4.64 -22.93
CA PHE A 263 20.82 4.74 -22.88
C PHE A 263 21.20 6.21 -22.92
N LEU A 264 21.88 6.68 -21.89
CA LEU A 264 22.33 8.07 -21.83
C LEU A 264 23.24 8.40 -23.02
N GLY A 265 22.93 9.46 -23.75
CA GLY A 265 23.65 9.90 -24.95
C GLY A 265 23.21 9.26 -26.26
N LYS A 266 22.29 8.27 -26.26
CA LYS A 266 21.70 7.64 -27.47
C LYS A 266 20.23 7.94 -27.66
N THR A 267 19.51 8.14 -26.59
CA THR A 267 18.09 8.53 -26.56
C THR A 267 17.97 9.82 -25.77
N ALA A 268 16.93 10.62 -26.04
CA ALA A 268 16.64 11.79 -25.21
C ALA A 268 16.57 11.35 -23.75
N PRO A 269 17.34 11.99 -22.84
CA PRO A 269 17.36 11.56 -21.46
C PRO A 269 15.97 11.72 -20.87
N ASP A 270 15.44 10.68 -20.25
CA ASP A 270 14.31 10.79 -19.38
C ASP A 270 14.78 11.43 -18.05
N LEU A 271 14.86 12.76 -18.09
CA LEU A 271 15.45 13.57 -17.02
C LEU A 271 14.72 13.44 -15.67
N LYS A 272 13.52 12.86 -15.64
CA LYS A 272 12.76 12.70 -14.40
C LYS A 272 13.30 11.58 -13.52
N THR A 273 13.91 10.57 -14.10
CA THR A 273 14.37 9.40 -13.35
C THR A 273 15.85 9.44 -13.02
N GLY A 274 16.69 10.07 -13.84
CA GLY A 274 18.12 10.38 -13.59
C GLY A 274 19.03 9.21 -13.18
N THR A 275 18.47 8.03 -12.87
CA THR A 275 19.23 6.89 -12.34
C THR A 275 19.76 6.04 -13.49
N VAL A 276 21.09 6.08 -13.67
CA VAL A 276 21.78 5.22 -14.63
C VAL A 276 22.68 4.22 -13.92
N TYR A 277 22.83 3.08 -14.55
CA TYR A 277 23.55 1.93 -14.00
C TYR A 277 24.67 1.48 -14.93
N THR A 278 25.64 0.81 -14.33
CA THR A 278 26.64 0.01 -15.04
C THR A 278 26.32 -1.46 -14.79
N ILE A 279 26.00 -2.20 -15.84
CA ILE A 279 25.56 -3.58 -15.77
C ILE A 279 26.60 -4.50 -16.40
N THR A 280 27.02 -5.52 -15.66
CA THR A 280 27.84 -6.60 -16.21
C THR A 280 26.94 -7.73 -16.67
N LEU A 281 26.97 -8.03 -17.97
CA LEU A 281 26.29 -9.16 -18.60
C LEU A 281 27.29 -10.25 -18.89
N CYS A 282 27.06 -11.44 -18.33
CA CYS A 282 27.90 -12.60 -18.60
C CYS A 282 27.11 -13.66 -19.34
N ASN A 283 27.65 -14.19 -20.44
CA ASN A 283 27.08 -15.33 -21.12
C ASN A 283 27.16 -16.60 -20.26
N LYS A 284 26.35 -17.61 -20.56
CA LYS A 284 26.50 -18.92 -19.93
C LYS A 284 27.94 -19.39 -20.08
N PRO A 285 28.53 -20.05 -19.07
CA PRO A 285 29.92 -20.49 -19.11
C PRO A 285 30.16 -21.41 -20.32
N THR A 286 31.13 -21.05 -21.15
CA THR A 286 31.59 -21.91 -22.24
C THR A 286 32.73 -22.78 -21.73
N ILE A 287 32.65 -24.08 -21.91
CA ILE A 287 33.70 -25.01 -21.55
C ILE A 287 34.68 -25.10 -22.73
N LYS A 288 35.93 -24.69 -22.53
CA LYS A 288 37.01 -24.91 -23.49
C LYS A 288 37.98 -25.98 -22.98
N GLN A 289 38.35 -26.89 -23.87
CA GLN A 289 39.43 -27.84 -23.61
C GLN A 289 40.76 -27.07 -23.65
N THR A 290 41.54 -27.17 -22.59
CA THR A 290 42.90 -26.60 -22.52
C THR A 290 43.91 -27.73 -22.29
N LYS A 291 45.19 -27.48 -22.51
CA LYS A 291 46.27 -28.47 -22.23
C LYS A 291 46.26 -28.97 -20.77
N ALA A 292 45.69 -28.16 -19.85
CA ALA A 292 45.57 -28.48 -18.42
C ALA A 292 44.21 -29.03 -18.00
N GLY A 293 43.31 -29.36 -18.95
CA GLY A 293 41.97 -29.90 -18.72
C GLY A 293 40.83 -28.94 -19.15
N LYS A 294 39.59 -29.27 -18.79
CA LYS A 294 38.41 -28.44 -19.11
C LYS A 294 38.34 -27.20 -18.23
N LYS A 295 38.40 -26.01 -18.84
CA LYS A 295 38.24 -24.72 -18.12
C LYS A 295 36.94 -24.02 -18.52
N LYS A 296 36.17 -23.54 -17.53
CA LYS A 296 34.97 -22.71 -17.75
C LYS A 296 35.41 -21.25 -17.92
N TYR A 297 34.94 -20.63 -19.01
CA TYR A 297 35.16 -19.21 -19.29
C TYR A 297 33.82 -18.51 -19.36
N ASN A 298 33.67 -17.43 -18.60
CA ASN A 298 32.54 -16.51 -18.74
C ASN A 298 33.02 -15.32 -19.58
N VAL A 299 32.35 -15.09 -20.72
CA VAL A 299 32.55 -13.84 -21.48
C VAL A 299 31.57 -12.83 -20.93
N CYS A 300 32.08 -11.78 -20.29
CA CYS A 300 31.27 -10.73 -19.74
C CYS A 300 31.44 -9.44 -20.55
N LYS A 301 30.32 -8.75 -20.80
CA LYS A 301 30.27 -7.41 -21.42
C LYS A 301 29.78 -6.40 -20.38
N ILE A 302 30.44 -5.24 -20.31
CA ILE A 302 30.02 -4.14 -19.46
C ILE A 302 29.16 -3.18 -20.30
N VAL A 303 27.93 -2.93 -19.82
CA VAL A 303 27.00 -1.92 -20.38
C VAL A 303 26.93 -0.77 -19.41
N LYS A 304 27.36 0.42 -19.83
CA LYS A 304 27.35 1.64 -19.03
C LYS A 304 26.20 2.56 -19.43
N ASN A 305 25.82 3.44 -18.52
CA ASN A 305 24.85 4.51 -18.76
C ASN A 305 23.50 4.01 -19.28
N VAL A 306 23.03 2.86 -18.77
CA VAL A 306 21.71 2.30 -19.05
C VAL A 306 20.79 2.51 -17.86
N GLY A 307 19.52 2.85 -18.10
CA GLY A 307 18.52 3.04 -17.08
C GLY A 307 17.14 2.55 -17.50
N LEU A 308 16.22 2.51 -16.53
CA LEU A 308 14.81 2.25 -16.78
C LEU A 308 14.09 3.57 -17.07
N SER A 309 13.17 3.54 -18.03
CA SER A 309 12.41 4.71 -18.46
C SER A 309 11.41 5.16 -17.37
N SER A 310 10.94 6.41 -17.46
CA SER A 310 9.86 6.90 -16.59
C SER A 310 8.60 6.06 -16.72
N ASN A 311 8.29 5.57 -17.91
CA ASN A 311 7.14 4.69 -18.15
C ASN A 311 7.27 3.39 -17.36
N PHE A 312 8.46 2.78 -17.34
CA PHE A 312 8.69 1.61 -16.48
C PHE A 312 8.39 1.91 -15.01
N TYR A 313 8.97 2.99 -14.48
CA TYR A 313 8.76 3.35 -13.07
C TYR A 313 7.31 3.71 -12.76
N LYS A 314 6.59 4.36 -13.65
CA LYS A 314 5.16 4.65 -13.48
C LYS A 314 4.33 3.36 -13.40
N GLY A 315 4.63 2.38 -14.23
CA GLY A 315 3.97 1.07 -14.18
C GLY A 315 4.33 0.26 -12.92
N ASP A 316 5.62 0.22 -12.54
CA ASP A 316 6.08 -0.42 -11.29
C ASP A 316 5.41 0.20 -10.06
N ARG A 317 5.27 1.53 -10.01
CA ARG A 317 4.57 2.26 -8.95
C ARG A 317 3.06 1.99 -8.95
N ALA A 318 2.42 1.95 -10.12
CA ALA A 318 1.00 1.61 -10.25
C ALA A 318 0.72 0.17 -9.81
N MET A 319 1.60 -0.78 -10.15
CA MET A 319 1.53 -2.15 -9.67
C MET A 319 1.56 -2.21 -8.14
N ARG A 320 2.43 -1.42 -7.49
CA ARG A 320 2.52 -1.38 -6.03
C ARG A 320 1.32 -0.72 -5.36
N GLU A 321 0.64 0.22 -6.02
CA GLU A 321 -0.62 0.76 -5.53
C GLU A 321 -1.73 -0.29 -5.55
N SER A 322 -1.71 -1.21 -6.52
CA SER A 322 -2.70 -2.28 -6.65
C SER A 322 -2.59 -3.36 -5.56
N GLY A 323 -1.46 -3.46 -4.88
CA GLY A 323 -1.15 -4.58 -3.99
C GLY A 323 -0.80 -5.87 -4.74
N PHE A 324 -0.68 -5.86 -6.06
CA PHE A 324 -0.20 -7.00 -6.84
C PHE A 324 1.29 -7.21 -6.64
N ASP A 325 1.73 -8.46 -6.72
CA ASP A 325 3.15 -8.79 -6.83
C ASP A 325 3.66 -8.59 -8.25
N THR A 326 4.99 -8.39 -8.36
CA THR A 326 5.66 -8.33 -9.64
C THR A 326 5.41 -9.60 -10.46
N SER A 327 4.87 -9.45 -11.66
CA SER A 327 4.52 -10.53 -12.56
C SER A 327 4.69 -10.11 -14.02
N PHE A 328 4.27 -10.97 -14.96
CA PHE A 328 4.21 -10.65 -16.39
C PHE A 328 2.76 -10.52 -16.89
N ARG A 329 1.80 -10.39 -15.99
CA ARG A 329 0.38 -10.28 -16.35
C ARG A 329 0.06 -8.95 -17.03
N PHE A 330 0.68 -7.87 -16.54
CA PHE A 330 0.52 -6.50 -17.08
C PHE A 330 1.87 -6.03 -17.64
N GLY A 331 2.32 -6.68 -18.71
CA GLY A 331 3.64 -6.46 -19.28
C GLY A 331 4.78 -7.03 -18.43
N PRO A 332 6.02 -6.93 -18.91
CA PRO A 332 7.20 -7.39 -18.18
C PRO A 332 7.35 -6.69 -16.83
N PHE A 333 7.46 -7.46 -15.76
CA PHE A 333 7.55 -6.97 -14.38
C PHE A 333 6.37 -6.09 -13.97
N SER A 334 5.20 -6.29 -14.58
CA SER A 334 3.99 -5.48 -14.39
C SER A 334 4.15 -4.00 -14.75
N ALA A 335 5.12 -3.67 -15.61
CA ALA A 335 5.44 -2.28 -15.99
C ALA A 335 4.32 -1.57 -16.76
N ASP A 336 3.34 -2.31 -17.30
CA ASP A 336 2.20 -1.74 -18.02
C ASP A 336 0.94 -1.63 -17.15
N THR A 337 1.03 -1.88 -15.84
CA THR A 337 -0.14 -1.81 -14.93
C THR A 337 -0.90 -0.49 -15.04
N ILE A 338 -0.19 0.61 -15.27
CA ILE A 338 -0.76 1.95 -15.42
C ILE A 338 -1.68 2.08 -16.65
N ASP A 339 -1.53 1.22 -17.66
CA ASP A 339 -2.26 1.30 -18.93
C ASP A 339 -3.56 0.48 -18.92
N TYR A 340 -3.85 -0.20 -17.82
CA TYR A 340 -5.03 -1.05 -17.69
C TYR A 340 -6.10 -0.43 -16.79
N ALA A 341 -7.37 -0.74 -17.09
CA ALA A 341 -8.49 -0.57 -16.19
C ALA A 341 -8.78 -1.91 -15.49
N PRO A 342 -8.22 -2.19 -14.32
CA PRO A 342 -8.33 -3.51 -13.69
C PRO A 342 -9.75 -3.76 -13.18
N VAL A 343 -10.23 -5.01 -13.30
CA VAL A 343 -11.58 -5.40 -12.88
C VAL A 343 -11.77 -5.32 -11.37
N ASP A 344 -10.76 -5.66 -10.60
CA ASP A 344 -10.76 -5.60 -9.13
C ASP A 344 -10.98 -4.18 -8.61
N LEU A 345 -10.21 -3.20 -9.09
CA LEU A 345 -10.37 -1.79 -8.73
C LEU A 345 -11.77 -1.27 -9.08
N ASN A 346 -12.24 -1.56 -10.30
CA ASN A 346 -13.53 -1.05 -10.76
C ASN A 346 -14.71 -1.74 -10.07
N SER A 347 -14.57 -3.01 -9.67
CA SER A 347 -15.54 -3.71 -8.84
C SER A 347 -15.60 -3.15 -7.42
N LEU A 348 -14.45 -2.79 -6.84
CA LEU A 348 -14.38 -2.11 -5.53
C LEU A 348 -14.98 -0.71 -5.58
N LEU A 349 -14.78 0.04 -6.66
CA LEU A 349 -15.41 1.35 -6.83
C LEU A 349 -16.94 1.22 -7.03
N TYR A 350 -17.41 0.18 -7.71
CA TYR A 350 -18.84 -0.15 -7.72
C TYR A 350 -19.36 -0.42 -6.31
N LYS A 351 -18.63 -1.22 -5.53
CA LYS A 351 -18.95 -1.48 -4.11
C LYS A 351 -18.97 -0.19 -3.30
N THR A 352 -17.98 0.69 -3.49
CA THR A 352 -17.90 2.00 -2.83
C THR A 352 -19.14 2.86 -3.15
N GLU A 353 -19.58 2.91 -4.41
CA GLU A 353 -20.78 3.64 -4.83
C GLU A 353 -22.03 3.06 -4.16
N ARG A 354 -22.15 1.73 -4.04
CA ARG A 354 -23.25 1.07 -3.31
C ARG A 354 -23.21 1.34 -1.80
N ASP A 355 -22.03 1.46 -1.21
CA ASP A 355 -21.88 1.79 0.21
C ASP A 355 -22.19 3.26 0.49
N LEU A 356 -21.83 4.17 -0.42
CA LEU A 356 -22.19 5.58 -0.34
C LEU A 356 -23.71 5.80 -0.52
N GLU A 357 -24.35 5.03 -1.38
CA GLU A 357 -25.82 4.98 -1.50
C GLU A 357 -26.46 4.55 -0.17
N TRP A 358 -25.97 3.44 0.41
CA TRP A 358 -26.47 2.95 1.68
C TRP A 358 -26.27 3.97 2.81
N MET A 359 -25.09 4.57 2.93
CA MET A 359 -24.82 5.63 3.93
C MET A 359 -25.76 6.83 3.74
N SER A 360 -26.02 7.23 2.50
CA SER A 360 -26.94 8.32 2.18
C SER A 360 -28.38 8.01 2.62
N THR A 361 -28.81 6.76 2.44
CA THR A 361 -30.12 6.28 2.92
C THR A 361 -30.21 6.31 4.44
N GLN A 362 -29.17 5.81 5.15
CA GLN A 362 -29.12 5.85 6.62
C GLN A 362 -29.18 7.29 7.16
N LEU A 363 -28.62 8.25 6.42
CA LEU A 363 -28.63 9.68 6.76
C LEU A 363 -29.94 10.39 6.37
N GLY A 364 -30.94 9.68 5.80
CA GLY A 364 -32.18 10.27 5.33
C GLY A 364 -32.02 11.16 4.08
N LYS A 365 -30.91 11.04 3.33
CA LYS A 365 -30.57 11.91 2.19
C LYS A 365 -30.91 11.21 0.87
N GLN A 366 -32.20 11.04 0.58
CA GLN A 366 -32.68 10.27 -0.57
C GLN A 366 -32.14 10.76 -1.92
N ALA A 367 -31.99 12.07 -2.13
CA ALA A 367 -31.44 12.61 -3.38
C ALA A 367 -29.98 12.16 -3.62
N LEU A 368 -29.16 12.09 -2.54
CA LEU A 368 -27.79 11.58 -2.60
C LEU A 368 -27.78 10.06 -2.81
N ALA A 369 -28.68 9.30 -2.17
CA ALA A 369 -28.80 7.87 -2.40
C ALA A 369 -29.10 7.59 -3.88
N ASN A 370 -30.06 8.28 -4.47
CA ASN A 370 -30.39 8.18 -5.90
C ASN A 370 -29.21 8.56 -6.82
N HIS A 371 -28.43 9.55 -6.45
CA HIS A 371 -27.21 9.93 -7.18
C HIS A 371 -26.19 8.78 -7.20
N TRP A 372 -25.89 8.18 -6.05
CA TRP A 372 -24.96 7.06 -5.95
C TRP A 372 -25.46 5.80 -6.65
N ALA A 373 -26.76 5.50 -6.57
CA ALA A 373 -27.37 4.41 -7.32
C ALA A 373 -27.17 4.57 -8.84
N LYS A 374 -27.33 5.79 -9.38
CA LYS A 374 -27.08 6.09 -10.80
C LYS A 374 -25.60 5.88 -11.15
N LYS A 375 -24.67 6.31 -10.30
CA LYS A 375 -23.21 6.09 -10.51
C LYS A 375 -22.87 4.60 -10.52
N ALA A 376 -23.34 3.84 -9.54
CA ALA A 376 -23.14 2.38 -9.48
C ALA A 376 -23.70 1.67 -10.73
N LYS A 377 -24.91 2.05 -11.17
CA LYS A 377 -25.49 1.50 -12.40
C LYS A 377 -24.62 1.80 -13.64
N LEU A 378 -24.12 3.04 -13.76
CA LEU A 378 -23.23 3.41 -14.85
C LEU A 378 -21.92 2.59 -14.80
N ARG A 379 -21.27 2.50 -13.64
CA ARG A 379 -20.03 1.71 -13.50
C ARG A 379 -20.23 0.25 -13.84
N SER A 380 -21.33 -0.37 -13.36
CA SER A 380 -21.69 -1.74 -13.73
C SER A 380 -21.83 -1.92 -15.25
N LYS A 381 -22.48 -0.95 -15.93
CA LYS A 381 -22.58 -0.96 -17.40
C LYS A 381 -21.18 -0.90 -18.05
N LEU A 382 -20.30 0.00 -17.58
CA LEU A 382 -18.95 0.16 -18.14
C LEU A 382 -18.06 -1.07 -17.88
N ILE A 383 -18.15 -1.69 -16.69
CA ILE A 383 -17.48 -2.95 -16.38
C ILE A 383 -17.91 -4.04 -17.39
N ASN A 384 -19.20 -4.21 -17.61
CA ASN A 384 -19.72 -5.19 -18.57
C ASN A 384 -19.32 -4.85 -20.02
N GLN A 385 -19.20 -3.59 -20.35
CA GLN A 385 -18.84 -3.15 -21.70
C GLN A 385 -17.35 -3.37 -22.01
N TYR A 386 -16.46 -3.07 -21.07
CA TYR A 386 -15.02 -3.02 -21.32
C TYR A 386 -14.23 -4.19 -20.70
N LEU A 387 -14.74 -4.79 -19.62
CA LEU A 387 -13.99 -5.77 -18.84
C LEU A 387 -14.58 -7.18 -18.89
N TRP A 388 -15.78 -7.35 -19.42
CA TRP A 388 -16.44 -8.64 -19.54
C TRP A 388 -16.29 -9.21 -20.95
N ASN A 389 -15.70 -10.42 -21.05
CA ASN A 389 -15.72 -11.19 -22.30
C ASN A 389 -16.95 -12.09 -22.33
N LYS A 390 -17.71 -12.02 -23.43
CA LYS A 390 -18.93 -12.84 -23.64
C LYS A 390 -18.63 -14.20 -24.31
N GLN A 391 -17.36 -14.47 -24.66
CA GLN A 391 -16.95 -15.73 -25.29
C GLN A 391 -16.68 -16.81 -24.24
#